data_9f1655cce29cf21ad65579deb3419a38
#
_entry.id   9f1655cce29cf21ad65579deb3419a38
#
_cell.length_a   1.000
_cell.length_b   1.000
_cell.length_c   1.000
_cell.angle_alpha   90.00
_cell.angle_beta   90.00
_cell.angle_gamma   90.00
#
_symmetry.space_group_name_H-M   'P 1'
#
loop_
_entity.id
_entity.type
_entity.pdbx_description
1 polymer ?
#
loop_
_entity_poly.entity_id
_entity_poly.type
_entity_poly.pdbx_seq_one_letter_code
_entity_poly.pdbx_strand_id
1 'polypeptide(L)'
;MKKVLKVITLLSLALSFTTSVFAADIPVESYPDNATDESVAITQNLIGGILDEVQNGLGYQPAWCKANNAIFAAVLANETGGYGYADLAAIARNAILQCRDMYLRPEYYAEKENAVRALISDLINAVENGATDYKTAEKQAYTRIYQTAEPTFNPGTDCVGDFCYWDMPPIDSALLTQARKLLKNARSRAEQITAMQ
;
A
#
# COMPACT_ATOMS: atom_id res chain seq x y z
N MET A 1 -62.19 -13.34 27.43
CA MET A 1 -61.20 -13.93 26.50
C MET A 1 -60.26 -12.80 26.02
N LYS A 2 -59.08 -12.69 26.62
CA LYS A 2 -58.08 -11.65 26.26
C LYS A 2 -57.12 -12.21 25.24
N LYS A 3 -57.15 -11.68 24.00
CA LYS A 3 -56.16 -12.00 22.95
C LYS A 3 -54.84 -11.27 23.28
N VAL A 4 -53.81 -12.02 23.61
CA VAL A 4 -52.47 -11.52 23.76
C VAL A 4 -51.84 -11.41 22.36
N LEU A 5 -51.65 -10.16 21.89
CA LEU A 5 -50.95 -9.86 20.66
C LEU A 5 -49.47 -9.94 20.93
N LYS A 6 -48.79 -10.97 20.47
CA LYS A 6 -47.33 -11.06 20.49
C LYS A 6 -46.75 -10.16 19.39
N VAL A 7 -46.23 -9.03 19.79
CA VAL A 7 -45.42 -8.17 18.93
C VAL A 7 -44.03 -8.84 18.83
N ILE A 8 -43.76 -9.46 17.67
CA ILE A 8 -42.42 -9.94 17.34
C ILE A 8 -41.65 -8.72 16.83
N THR A 9 -40.83 -8.16 17.69
CA THR A 9 -39.85 -7.13 17.30
C THR A 9 -38.72 -7.83 16.55
N LEU A 10 -38.77 -7.76 15.22
CA LEU A 10 -37.63 -8.15 14.37
C LEU A 10 -36.51 -7.14 14.61
N LEU A 11 -35.55 -7.53 15.44
CA LEU A 11 -34.30 -6.82 15.60
C LEU A 11 -33.48 -7.08 14.33
N SER A 12 -33.58 -6.15 13.37
CA SER A 12 -32.71 -6.12 12.20
C SER A 12 -31.31 -5.77 12.67
N LEU A 13 -30.51 -6.81 12.94
CA LEU A 13 -29.09 -6.64 13.13
C LEU A 13 -28.50 -6.27 11.76
N ALA A 14 -28.44 -4.97 11.46
CA ALA A 14 -27.63 -4.46 10.36
C ALA A 14 -26.17 -4.78 10.73
N LEU A 15 -25.67 -5.91 10.25
CA LEU A 15 -24.24 -6.12 10.15
C LEU A 15 -23.71 -5.04 9.20
N SER A 16 -23.30 -3.93 9.77
CA SER A 16 -22.45 -2.98 9.06
C SER A 16 -21.12 -3.71 8.85
N PHE A 17 -20.99 -4.39 7.71
CA PHE A 17 -19.69 -4.71 7.18
C PHE A 17 -19.00 -3.37 6.93
N THR A 18 -18.26 -2.89 7.91
CA THR A 18 -17.24 -1.91 7.66
C THR A 18 -16.23 -2.64 6.78
N THR A 19 -16.41 -2.55 5.46
CA THR A 19 -15.29 -2.73 4.55
C THR A 19 -14.28 -1.71 5.03
N SER A 20 -13.25 -2.18 5.74
CA SER A 20 -12.08 -1.36 5.98
C SER A 20 -11.53 -1.07 4.59
N VAL A 21 -11.89 0.09 4.06
CA VAL A 21 -11.29 0.62 2.86
C VAL A 21 -9.86 0.89 3.27
N PHE A 22 -8.97 -0.05 2.93
CA PHE A 22 -7.55 0.16 3.18
C PHE A 22 -7.14 1.35 2.34
N ALA A 23 -6.59 2.35 3.00
CA ALA A 23 -6.07 3.52 2.34
C ALA A 23 -5.07 3.09 1.26
N ALA A 24 -5.17 3.67 0.07
CA ALA A 24 -4.27 3.37 -1.02
C ALA A 24 -2.82 3.59 -0.60
N ASP A 25 -1.96 2.63 -0.94
CA ASP A 25 -0.55 2.72 -0.61
C ASP A 25 0.17 3.75 -1.47
N ILE A 26 1.19 4.37 -0.88
CA ILE A 26 2.14 5.17 -1.63
C ILE A 26 2.89 4.24 -2.59
N PRO A 27 2.81 4.46 -3.92
CA PRO A 27 3.52 3.65 -4.89
C PRO A 27 5.04 3.74 -4.71
N VAL A 28 5.76 2.62 -4.88
CA VAL A 28 7.23 2.58 -4.71
C VAL A 28 7.94 3.54 -5.65
N GLU A 29 7.45 3.69 -6.87
CA GLU A 29 7.98 4.62 -7.88
C GLU A 29 7.91 6.09 -7.46
N SER A 30 7.09 6.41 -6.46
CA SER A 30 6.94 7.78 -5.98
C SER A 30 7.97 8.17 -4.92
N TYR A 31 8.81 7.24 -4.45
CA TYR A 31 9.76 7.52 -3.39
C TYR A 31 10.91 8.39 -3.92
N PRO A 32 11.14 9.58 -3.33
CA PRO A 32 12.38 10.32 -3.57
C PRO A 32 13.59 9.53 -3.08
N ASP A 33 14.77 9.77 -3.65
CA ASP A 33 16.02 9.07 -3.32
C ASP A 33 16.40 9.17 -1.83
N ASN A 34 15.97 10.24 -1.16
CA ASN A 34 16.20 10.47 0.27
C ASN A 34 15.05 10.02 1.18
N ALA A 35 14.01 9.38 0.63
CA ALA A 35 12.91 8.89 1.44
C ALA A 35 13.35 7.71 2.31
N THR A 36 12.98 7.73 3.58
CA THR A 36 13.15 6.61 4.52
C THR A 36 11.83 5.88 4.70
N ASP A 37 11.87 4.62 5.13
CA ASP A 37 10.66 3.85 5.43
C ASP A 37 9.76 4.58 6.43
N GLU A 38 10.36 5.28 7.39
CA GLU A 38 9.64 6.04 8.40
C GLU A 38 8.94 7.26 7.78
N SER A 39 9.63 8.04 6.94
CA SER A 39 9.03 9.20 6.27
C SER A 39 7.90 8.80 5.32
N VAL A 40 8.04 7.65 4.66
CA VAL A 40 6.99 7.06 3.81
C VAL A 40 5.80 6.63 4.67
N ALA A 41 6.02 5.95 5.78
CA ALA A 41 4.94 5.51 6.68
C ALA A 41 4.17 6.70 7.27
N ILE A 42 4.87 7.75 7.69
CA ILE A 42 4.24 8.99 8.18
C ILE A 42 3.41 9.63 7.07
N THR A 43 3.96 9.77 5.87
CA THR A 43 3.24 10.33 4.74
C THR A 43 2.01 9.49 4.38
N GLN A 44 2.15 8.16 4.38
CA GLN A 44 1.05 7.23 4.13
C GLN A 44 -0.12 7.44 5.12
N ASN A 45 0.20 7.59 6.40
CA ASN A 45 -0.82 7.85 7.43
C ASN A 45 -1.56 9.18 7.20
N LEU A 46 -0.85 10.21 6.70
CA LEU A 46 -1.42 11.52 6.46
C LEU A 46 -2.28 11.61 5.19
N ILE A 47 -1.91 10.89 4.14
CA ILE A 47 -2.54 11.09 2.82
C ILE A 47 -3.19 9.83 2.22
N GLY A 48 -3.14 8.68 2.89
CA GLY A 48 -3.64 7.41 2.33
C GLY A 48 -5.09 7.49 1.86
N GLY A 49 -5.98 8.11 2.64
CA GLY A 49 -7.37 8.34 2.22
C GLY A 49 -7.51 9.28 1.02
N ILE A 50 -6.57 10.21 0.85
CA ILE A 50 -6.54 11.11 -0.34
C ILE A 50 -6.10 10.32 -1.57
N LEU A 51 -5.16 9.38 -1.42
CA LEU A 51 -4.74 8.49 -2.51
C LEU A 51 -5.88 7.59 -2.98
N ASP A 52 -6.72 7.11 -2.06
CA ASP A 52 -7.96 6.39 -2.41
C ASP A 52 -8.89 7.24 -3.28
N GLU A 53 -9.10 8.51 -2.88
CA GLU A 53 -9.92 9.42 -3.68
C GLU A 53 -9.32 9.65 -5.08
N VAL A 54 -7.98 9.73 -5.19
CA VAL A 54 -7.29 9.86 -6.49
C VAL A 54 -7.48 8.63 -7.36
N GLN A 55 -7.40 7.44 -6.79
CA GLN A 55 -7.68 6.18 -7.49
C GLN A 55 -9.15 6.05 -7.92
N ASN A 56 -10.04 6.83 -7.32
CA ASN A 56 -11.44 6.96 -7.70
C ASN A 56 -11.74 8.22 -8.53
N GLY A 57 -10.71 8.88 -9.07
CA GLY A 57 -10.87 9.94 -10.05
C GLY A 57 -10.73 11.37 -9.51
N LEU A 58 -10.34 11.56 -8.23
CA LEU A 58 -10.03 12.91 -7.73
C LEU A 58 -8.84 13.49 -8.51
N GLY A 59 -9.02 14.68 -9.09
CA GLY A 59 -7.97 15.36 -9.85
C GLY A 59 -6.78 15.77 -8.98
N TYR A 60 -5.62 15.96 -9.65
CA TYR A 60 -4.35 16.30 -8.98
C TYR A 60 -4.45 17.54 -8.07
N GLN A 61 -4.98 18.65 -8.57
CA GLN A 61 -5.01 19.91 -7.80
C GLN A 61 -5.78 19.83 -6.49
N PRO A 62 -7.04 19.32 -6.45
CA PRO A 62 -7.75 19.16 -5.21
C PRO A 62 -7.10 18.12 -4.27
N ALA A 63 -6.54 17.03 -4.80
CA ALA A 63 -5.81 16.05 -4.01
C ALA A 63 -4.56 16.67 -3.36
N TRP A 64 -3.78 17.42 -4.15
CA TRP A 64 -2.60 18.10 -3.64
C TRP A 64 -2.94 19.13 -2.57
N CYS A 65 -4.02 19.91 -2.77
CA CYS A 65 -4.46 20.87 -1.76
C CYS A 65 -4.80 20.21 -0.42
N LYS A 66 -5.53 19.08 -0.45
CA LYS A 66 -5.85 18.30 0.76
C LYS A 66 -4.57 17.75 1.43
N ALA A 67 -3.67 17.12 0.65
CA ALA A 67 -2.43 16.55 1.16
C ALA A 67 -1.52 17.61 1.77
N ASN A 68 -1.36 18.74 1.08
CA ASN A 68 -0.58 19.87 1.55
C ASN A 68 -1.07 20.39 2.91
N ASN A 69 -2.39 20.55 3.07
CA ASN A 69 -2.98 20.99 4.33
C ASN A 69 -2.78 19.97 5.45
N ALA A 70 -2.93 18.67 5.17
CA ALA A 70 -2.71 17.60 6.16
C ALA A 70 -1.25 17.57 6.63
N ILE A 71 -0.29 17.62 5.71
CA ILE A 71 1.15 17.63 6.03
C ILE A 71 1.50 18.89 6.83
N PHE A 72 1.02 20.05 6.39
CA PHE A 72 1.33 21.32 7.08
C PHE A 72 0.78 21.32 8.51
N ALA A 73 -0.44 20.83 8.72
CA ALA A 73 -1.03 20.70 10.05
C ALA A 73 -0.23 19.76 10.96
N ALA A 74 0.19 18.59 10.43
CA ALA A 74 1.00 17.62 11.18
C ALA A 74 2.37 18.16 11.56
N VAL A 75 3.02 18.91 10.66
CA VAL A 75 4.33 19.56 10.95
C VAL A 75 4.16 20.60 12.05
N LEU A 76 3.12 21.45 12.00
CA LEU A 76 2.83 22.44 13.04
C LEU A 76 2.52 21.80 14.39
N ALA A 77 1.85 20.64 14.39
CA ALA A 77 1.55 19.88 15.60
C ALA A 77 2.75 19.06 16.13
N ASN A 78 3.89 19.06 15.43
CA ASN A 78 5.08 18.24 15.72
C ASN A 78 4.79 16.72 15.76
N GLU A 79 3.89 16.25 14.87
CA GLU A 79 3.43 14.86 14.76
C GLU A 79 4.16 14.07 13.64
N THR A 80 5.25 14.62 13.11
CA THR A 80 5.95 14.09 11.94
C THR A 80 7.27 13.37 12.27
N GLY A 81 7.52 13.04 13.55
CA GLY A 81 8.74 12.33 13.95
C GLY A 81 10.06 13.09 13.64
N GLY A 82 9.96 14.41 13.44
CA GLY A 82 11.12 15.26 13.10
C GLY A 82 11.30 15.50 11.59
N TYR A 83 10.51 14.86 10.72
CA TYR A 83 10.54 15.15 9.28
C TYR A 83 9.92 16.51 8.97
N GLY A 84 10.62 17.27 8.12
CA GLY A 84 10.15 18.57 7.68
C GLY A 84 9.04 18.49 6.63
N TYR A 85 8.36 19.62 6.43
CA TYR A 85 7.33 19.73 5.39
C TYR A 85 7.86 19.33 4.00
N ALA A 86 9.08 19.75 3.63
CA ALA A 86 9.63 19.49 2.29
C ALA A 86 9.79 17.98 1.99
N ASP A 87 10.22 17.20 3.00
CA ASP A 87 10.44 15.77 2.85
C ASP A 87 9.13 15.02 2.60
N LEU A 88 8.12 15.28 3.44
CA LEU A 88 6.82 14.62 3.35
C LEU A 88 6.03 15.11 2.12
N ALA A 89 6.14 16.39 1.78
CA ALA A 89 5.49 16.97 0.60
C ALA A 89 6.03 16.40 -0.72
N ALA A 90 7.33 16.12 -0.79
CA ALA A 90 7.92 15.47 -1.96
C ALA A 90 7.35 14.07 -2.18
N ILE A 91 7.29 13.25 -1.13
CA ILE A 91 6.69 11.91 -1.17
C ILE A 91 5.21 12.00 -1.58
N ALA A 92 4.43 12.85 -0.92
CA ALA A 92 3.00 13.01 -1.17
C ALA A 92 2.69 13.45 -2.61
N ARG A 93 3.46 14.42 -3.13
CA ARG A 93 3.30 14.91 -4.49
C ARG A 93 3.52 13.81 -5.53
N ASN A 94 4.61 13.07 -5.38
CA ASN A 94 4.93 11.96 -6.28
C ASN A 94 3.87 10.85 -6.18
N ALA A 95 3.43 10.51 -4.97
CA ALA A 95 2.40 9.51 -4.75
C ALA A 95 1.07 9.87 -5.43
N ILE A 96 0.63 11.13 -5.32
CA ILE A 96 -0.59 11.62 -5.99
C ILE A 96 -0.46 11.53 -7.52
N LEU A 97 0.69 11.92 -8.07
CA LEU A 97 0.95 11.83 -9.51
C LEU A 97 0.92 10.37 -9.98
N GLN A 98 1.54 9.47 -9.25
CA GLN A 98 1.59 8.05 -9.57
C GLN A 98 0.21 7.37 -9.44
N CYS A 99 -0.53 7.64 -8.36
CA CYS A 99 -1.90 7.14 -8.22
C CYS A 99 -2.82 7.63 -9.33
N ARG A 100 -2.66 8.89 -9.75
CA ARG A 100 -3.38 9.42 -10.90
C ARG A 100 -3.00 8.70 -12.20
N ASP A 101 -1.72 8.40 -12.42
CA ASP A 101 -1.28 7.63 -13.58
C ASP A 101 -1.90 6.22 -13.58
N MET A 102 -1.94 5.55 -12.43
CA MET A 102 -2.62 4.26 -12.27
C MET A 102 -4.12 4.34 -12.61
N TYR A 103 -4.78 5.42 -12.22
CA TYR A 103 -6.18 5.67 -12.58
C TYR A 103 -6.36 5.88 -14.10
N LEU A 104 -5.43 6.56 -14.75
CA LEU A 104 -5.50 6.85 -16.21
C LEU A 104 -5.08 5.67 -17.08
N ARG A 105 -4.32 4.71 -16.54
CA ARG A 105 -3.81 3.52 -17.26
C ARG A 105 -4.15 2.21 -16.54
N PRO A 106 -5.43 1.94 -16.26
CA PRO A 106 -5.82 0.81 -15.43
C PRO A 106 -5.44 -0.55 -16.04
N GLU A 107 -5.50 -0.69 -17.37
CA GLU A 107 -5.16 -1.94 -18.06
C GLU A 107 -3.67 -2.28 -17.92
N TYR A 108 -2.78 -1.29 -18.03
CA TYR A 108 -1.35 -1.48 -17.82
C TYR A 108 -1.07 -2.01 -16.42
N TYR A 109 -1.64 -1.39 -15.39
CA TYR A 109 -1.43 -1.82 -14.00
C TYR A 109 -2.10 -3.15 -13.68
N ALA A 110 -3.24 -3.47 -14.31
CA ALA A 110 -3.86 -4.79 -14.19
C ALA A 110 -2.99 -5.91 -14.80
N GLU A 111 -2.33 -5.65 -15.93
CA GLU A 111 -1.37 -6.58 -16.53
C GLU A 111 -0.20 -6.84 -15.56
N LYS A 112 0.37 -5.79 -14.97
CA LYS A 112 1.47 -5.91 -13.98
C LYS A 112 1.01 -6.67 -12.73
N GLU A 113 -0.19 -6.40 -12.22
CA GLU A 113 -0.75 -7.13 -11.09
C GLU A 113 -0.86 -8.63 -11.40
N ASN A 114 -1.37 -9.00 -12.57
CA ASN A 114 -1.48 -10.40 -12.98
C ASN A 114 -0.12 -11.10 -13.09
N ALA A 115 0.87 -10.43 -13.68
CA ALA A 115 2.23 -10.96 -13.80
C ALA A 115 2.85 -11.19 -12.42
N VAL A 116 2.73 -10.22 -11.51
CA VAL A 116 3.24 -10.35 -10.15
C VAL A 116 2.49 -11.42 -9.36
N ARG A 117 1.17 -11.47 -9.46
CA ARG A 117 0.36 -12.49 -8.78
C ARG A 117 0.78 -13.90 -9.16
N ALA A 118 1.07 -14.15 -10.43
CA ALA A 118 1.60 -15.44 -10.90
C ALA A 118 2.97 -15.75 -10.28
N LEU A 119 3.83 -14.74 -10.11
CA LEU A 119 5.19 -14.90 -9.61
C LEU A 119 5.28 -15.15 -8.10
N ILE A 120 4.34 -14.58 -7.30
CA ILE A 120 4.42 -14.60 -5.83
C ILE A 120 3.17 -15.21 -5.17
N SER A 121 2.38 -16.01 -5.86
CA SER A 121 1.15 -16.61 -5.33
C SER A 121 1.38 -17.42 -4.05
N ASP A 122 2.49 -18.13 -3.94
CA ASP A 122 2.88 -18.87 -2.75
C ASP A 122 3.18 -17.95 -1.55
N LEU A 123 3.82 -16.80 -1.79
CA LEU A 123 4.08 -15.81 -0.73
C LEU A 123 2.79 -15.15 -0.24
N ILE A 124 1.86 -14.85 -1.15
CA ILE A 124 0.53 -14.33 -0.80
C ILE A 124 -0.17 -15.32 0.14
N ASN A 125 -0.22 -16.60 -0.24
CA ASN A 125 -0.83 -17.64 0.58
C ASN A 125 -0.12 -17.82 1.92
N ALA A 126 1.22 -17.73 1.95
CA ALA A 126 2.01 -17.86 3.17
C ALA A 126 1.72 -16.73 4.16
N VAL A 127 1.53 -15.49 3.67
CA VAL A 127 1.13 -14.34 4.50
C VAL A 127 -0.30 -14.51 5.01
N GLU A 128 -1.25 -14.92 4.16
CA GLU A 128 -2.65 -15.15 4.56
C GLU A 128 -2.80 -16.21 5.65
N ASN A 129 -1.99 -17.26 5.58
CA ASN A 129 -2.01 -18.37 6.56
C ASN A 129 -1.10 -18.13 7.76
N GLY A 130 -0.44 -16.98 7.87
CA GLY A 130 0.49 -16.69 8.96
C GLY A 130 1.79 -17.48 8.94
N ALA A 131 2.10 -18.19 7.83
CA ALA A 131 3.33 -18.99 7.69
C ALA A 131 4.57 -18.11 7.48
N THR A 132 4.41 -16.88 7.03
CA THR A 132 5.48 -15.87 6.94
C THR A 132 4.93 -14.48 7.24
N ASP A 133 5.79 -13.60 7.79
CA ASP A 133 5.42 -12.21 8.01
C ASP A 133 5.50 -11.40 6.71
N TYR A 134 4.80 -10.25 6.72
CA TYR A 134 4.71 -9.36 5.57
C TYR A 134 6.08 -8.89 5.06
N LYS A 135 6.99 -8.46 5.96
CA LYS A 135 8.30 -7.90 5.55
C LYS A 135 9.19 -8.94 4.90
N THR A 136 9.20 -10.16 5.44
CA THR A 136 9.93 -11.29 4.86
C THR A 136 9.37 -11.64 3.48
N ALA A 137 8.05 -11.71 3.33
CA ALA A 137 7.40 -11.97 2.05
C ALA A 137 7.67 -10.84 1.02
N GLU A 138 7.63 -9.58 1.44
CA GLU A 138 7.94 -8.42 0.58
C GLU A 138 9.37 -8.49 0.04
N LYS A 139 10.35 -8.77 0.91
CA LYS A 139 11.76 -8.93 0.49
C LYS A 139 11.92 -10.08 -0.51
N GLN A 140 11.28 -11.21 -0.27
CA GLN A 140 11.33 -12.36 -1.19
C GLN A 140 10.65 -12.05 -2.53
N ALA A 141 9.52 -11.34 -2.50
CA ALA A 141 8.82 -10.91 -3.71
C ALA A 141 9.70 -9.99 -4.57
N TYR A 142 10.34 -9.01 -3.96
CA TYR A 142 11.26 -8.11 -4.66
C TYR A 142 12.43 -8.86 -5.27
N THR A 143 13.05 -9.77 -4.52
CA THR A 143 14.12 -10.64 -5.04
C THR A 143 13.67 -11.40 -6.30
N ARG A 144 12.49 -12.02 -6.27
CA ARG A 144 11.95 -12.74 -7.44
C ARG A 144 11.70 -11.82 -8.63
N ILE A 145 11.18 -10.61 -8.38
CA ILE A 145 10.93 -9.62 -9.43
C ILE A 145 12.25 -9.21 -10.09
N TYR A 146 13.29 -8.90 -9.31
CA TYR A 146 14.62 -8.60 -9.86
C TYR A 146 15.21 -9.78 -10.63
N GLN A 147 15.01 -11.01 -10.16
CA GLN A 147 15.45 -12.23 -10.86
C GLN A 147 14.71 -12.47 -12.19
N THR A 148 13.60 -11.83 -12.47
CA THR A 148 12.99 -11.88 -13.81
C THR A 148 13.83 -11.14 -14.85
N ALA A 149 14.56 -10.10 -14.45
CA ALA A 149 15.47 -9.35 -15.32
C ALA A 149 16.89 -9.95 -15.31
N GLU A 150 17.35 -10.39 -14.15
CA GLU A 150 18.66 -11.04 -13.97
C GLU A 150 18.53 -12.28 -13.06
N PRO A 151 18.45 -13.49 -13.65
CA PRO A 151 18.22 -14.73 -12.88
C PRO A 151 19.25 -15.03 -11.80
N THR A 152 20.48 -14.51 -11.94
CA THR A 152 21.57 -14.67 -10.97
C THR A 152 21.55 -13.65 -9.83
N PHE A 153 20.68 -12.65 -9.91
CA PHE A 153 20.59 -11.62 -8.89
C PHE A 153 20.35 -12.21 -7.49
N ASN A 154 21.24 -11.88 -6.55
CA ASN A 154 21.16 -12.31 -5.17
C ASN A 154 21.40 -11.11 -4.22
N PRO A 155 20.37 -10.53 -3.60
CA PRO A 155 20.51 -9.37 -2.75
C PRO A 155 21.39 -9.60 -1.51
N GLY A 156 21.65 -10.87 -1.14
CA GLY A 156 22.50 -11.21 -0.01
C GLY A 156 24.00 -11.18 -0.33
N THR A 157 24.37 -11.33 -1.62
CA THR A 157 25.77 -11.34 -2.09
C THR A 157 26.12 -10.13 -2.93
N ASP A 158 25.13 -9.59 -3.66
CA ASP A 158 25.33 -8.51 -4.63
C ASP A 158 25.20 -7.13 -3.98
N CYS A 159 24.76 -7.09 -2.71
CA CYS A 159 24.65 -5.89 -1.90
C CYS A 159 25.70 -5.84 -0.81
N VAL A 160 26.66 -4.94 -0.91
CA VAL A 160 27.63 -4.63 0.14
C VAL A 160 27.33 -3.25 0.72
N GLY A 161 26.59 -3.22 1.85
CA GLY A 161 26.20 -1.99 2.54
C GLY A 161 25.11 -1.19 1.81
N ASP A 162 25.08 0.12 2.02
CA ASP A 162 24.06 1.04 1.47
C ASP A 162 24.14 1.24 -0.06
N PHE A 163 25.06 0.58 -0.74
CA PHE A 163 25.34 0.74 -2.17
C PHE A 163 24.59 -0.23 -3.09
N CYS A 164 23.66 -1.00 -2.58
CA CYS A 164 22.88 -1.97 -3.38
C CYS A 164 22.04 -1.37 -4.51
N TYR A 165 21.73 -0.09 -4.43
CA TYR A 165 20.87 0.58 -5.40
C TYR A 165 21.46 0.75 -6.80
N TRP A 166 22.81 0.72 -6.94
CA TRP A 166 23.49 1.02 -8.19
C TRP A 166 23.66 -0.20 -9.11
N ASP A 167 23.54 -1.41 -8.51
CA ASP A 167 23.75 -2.69 -9.23
C ASP A 167 22.45 -3.48 -9.44
N MET A 168 21.29 -2.88 -9.07
CA MET A 168 20.01 -3.55 -9.30
C MET A 168 19.66 -3.59 -10.79
N PRO A 169 19.21 -4.75 -11.31
CA PRO A 169 18.73 -4.83 -12.69
C PRO A 169 17.61 -3.83 -12.94
N PRO A 170 17.58 -3.17 -14.11
CA PRO A 170 16.48 -2.28 -14.45
C PRO A 170 15.19 -3.09 -14.60
N ILE A 171 14.19 -2.77 -13.77
CA ILE A 171 12.87 -3.38 -13.83
C ILE A 171 11.78 -2.31 -13.93
N ASP A 172 10.60 -2.76 -14.34
CA ASP A 172 9.40 -1.92 -14.26
C ASP A 172 8.96 -1.83 -12.80
N SER A 173 9.12 -0.67 -12.19
CA SER A 173 8.79 -0.42 -10.78
C SER A 173 7.30 -0.63 -10.45
N ALA A 174 6.41 -0.59 -11.46
CA ALA A 174 5.02 -0.98 -11.29
C ALA A 174 4.87 -2.42 -10.77
N LEU A 175 5.81 -3.32 -11.09
CA LEU A 175 5.81 -4.69 -10.56
C LEU A 175 6.02 -4.70 -9.03
N LEU A 176 6.93 -3.88 -8.50
CA LEU A 176 7.17 -3.76 -7.06
C LEU A 176 5.95 -3.19 -6.33
N THR A 177 5.32 -2.17 -6.93
CA THR A 177 4.08 -1.58 -6.41
C THR A 177 2.97 -2.62 -6.31
N GLN A 178 2.76 -3.41 -7.36
CA GLN A 178 1.73 -4.46 -7.34
C GLN A 178 2.07 -5.59 -6.34
N ALA A 179 3.34 -5.95 -6.19
CA ALA A 179 3.76 -6.93 -5.18
C ALA A 179 3.42 -6.47 -3.76
N ARG A 180 3.77 -5.22 -3.44
CA ARG A 180 3.45 -4.60 -2.13
C ARG A 180 1.95 -4.59 -1.87
N LYS A 181 1.15 -4.14 -2.84
CA LYS A 181 -0.31 -4.11 -2.78
C LYS A 181 -0.89 -5.50 -2.47
N LEU A 182 -0.48 -6.51 -3.23
CA LEU A 182 -0.97 -7.88 -3.07
C LEU A 182 -0.64 -8.46 -1.69
N LEU A 183 0.59 -8.27 -1.21
CA LEU A 183 1.02 -8.76 0.09
C LEU A 183 0.37 -8.00 1.27
N LYS A 184 0.13 -6.70 1.15
CA LYS A 184 -0.63 -5.94 2.15
C LYS A 184 -2.07 -6.42 2.24
N ASN A 185 -2.72 -6.65 1.10
CA ASN A 185 -4.06 -7.21 1.07
C ASN A 185 -4.11 -8.61 1.72
N ALA A 186 -3.08 -9.44 1.50
CA ALA A 186 -2.95 -10.75 2.13
C ALA A 186 -2.85 -10.63 3.66
N ARG A 187 -1.97 -9.72 4.16
CA ARG A 187 -1.84 -9.45 5.59
C ARG A 187 -3.16 -9.01 6.21
N SER A 188 -3.86 -8.10 5.56
CA SER A 188 -5.14 -7.61 6.06
C SER A 188 -6.21 -8.68 6.14
N ARG A 189 -6.23 -9.62 5.18
CA ARG A 189 -7.11 -10.79 5.26
C ARG A 189 -6.76 -11.70 6.43
N ALA A 190 -5.46 -11.95 6.67
CA ALA A 190 -5.00 -12.72 7.83
C ALA A 190 -5.44 -12.09 9.16
N GLU A 191 -5.27 -10.77 9.30
CA GLU A 191 -5.70 -10.01 10.49
C GLU A 191 -7.22 -10.11 10.72
N GLN A 192 -8.03 -10.02 9.67
CA GLN A 192 -9.48 -10.19 9.73
C GLN A 192 -9.89 -11.60 10.18
N ILE A 193 -9.24 -12.63 9.64
CA ILE A 193 -9.51 -14.03 10.02
C ILE A 193 -9.21 -14.25 11.52
N THR A 194 -8.07 -13.72 11.98
CA THR A 194 -7.68 -13.83 13.40
C THR A 194 -8.66 -13.10 14.33
N ALA A 195 -9.20 -11.96 13.89
CA ALA A 195 -10.16 -11.19 14.69
C ALA A 195 -11.57 -11.84 14.79
N MET A 196 -11.86 -12.84 13.93
CA MET A 196 -13.15 -13.56 13.94
C MET A 196 -13.10 -14.89 14.72
N GLN A 197 -11.93 -15.32 15.15
CA GLN A 197 -11.72 -16.52 15.98
C GLN A 197 -11.73 -16.21 17.48
#